data_2d3e90163b71810d2b509f30c7181d51
#
_entry.id   2d3e90163b71810d2b509f30c7181d51
#
_cell.length_a   1.000
_cell.length_b   1.000
_cell.length_c   1.000
_cell.angle_alpha   90.00
_cell.angle_beta   90.00
_cell.angle_gamma   90.00
#
_symmetry.space_group_name_H-M   'P 1'
#
loop_
_entity.id
_entity.type
_entity.pdbx_description
1 polymer ?
#
loop_
_entity_poly.entity_id
_entity_poly.type
_entity_poly.pdbx_seq_one_letter_code
_entity_poly.pdbx_strand_id
1 'polypeptide(L)'
;FTLELPENPLKYTAVPDADDSAGVFAAGGINAANVAMTATETATTNARVLGADPYNSDSGIGEEDFVTLVLPYIKSAREGVKRLGHLLEKYGTYESNGIAFSDQDEVWYFETIGGHHWAALKIPDDAYVIAPNQFNITDYDFESDATMYAADLPAFINRYHLNPEHGLNLREIFGSRTASDARYNYPRAWYVQKLLSDEEQKLPTDQDLPFVCHPKRKLAIEDIRQAMSMHFQHTDFDPYGQGCANDQHKYRPIALNRNLEIHILQIRNHVPASIAGVHWLAFGPNTFNAVVPFYANVEDTPAPYKNTTSDFDLQNMYWLTHTLAALGDQNYQRYEMMEEGFEQTVMAACRQLQFQTDARVQTIDEISAELTQVNDQMAQISLTESTKLLGRMVKEAFKHEKLQY
;
A
#
# COMPACT_ATOMS: atom_id res chain seq x y z
N PHE A 1 7.71 -22.00 12.17
CA PHE A 1 7.22 -22.37 10.83
C PHE A 1 8.41 -22.70 9.91
N THR A 2 8.29 -23.76 9.15
CA THR A 2 9.30 -24.18 8.15
C THR A 2 8.60 -24.71 6.92
N LEU A 3 8.96 -24.20 5.75
CA LEU A 3 8.41 -24.56 4.45
C LEU A 3 9.55 -24.80 3.45
N GLU A 4 9.51 -25.92 2.74
CA GLU A 4 10.34 -26.13 1.55
C GLU A 4 9.72 -25.35 0.39
N LEU A 5 10.45 -24.34 -0.10
CA LEU A 5 9.99 -23.50 -1.20
C LEU A 5 10.11 -24.24 -2.54
N PRO A 6 9.19 -23.99 -3.50
CA PRO A 6 9.31 -24.53 -4.84
C PRO A 6 10.60 -24.11 -5.53
N GLU A 7 11.13 -24.97 -6.40
CA GLU A 7 12.26 -24.63 -7.27
C GLU A 7 11.86 -23.55 -8.30
N ASN A 8 12.86 -22.82 -8.80
CA ASN A 8 12.74 -21.82 -9.86
C ASN A 8 11.79 -20.64 -9.54
N PRO A 9 12.06 -19.89 -8.47
CA PRO A 9 11.29 -18.68 -8.17
C PRO A 9 11.44 -17.64 -9.29
N LEU A 10 10.36 -16.94 -9.58
CA LEU A 10 10.39 -15.76 -10.45
C LEU A 10 11.12 -14.62 -9.72
N LYS A 11 11.92 -13.86 -10.48
CA LYS A 11 12.46 -12.59 -9.99
C LYS A 11 11.31 -11.63 -9.70
N TYR A 12 11.43 -10.82 -8.64
CA TYR A 12 10.44 -9.83 -8.25
C TYR A 12 11.09 -8.60 -7.62
N THR A 13 10.40 -7.46 -7.68
CA THR A 13 10.74 -6.29 -6.88
C THR A 13 10.18 -6.47 -5.47
N ALA A 14 10.82 -5.87 -4.48
CA ALA A 14 10.33 -5.90 -3.10
C ALA A 14 10.77 -4.63 -2.37
N VAL A 15 10.07 -4.31 -1.27
CA VAL A 15 10.45 -3.26 -0.31
C VAL A 15 10.59 -3.94 1.05
N PRO A 16 11.74 -4.58 1.32
CA PRO A 16 11.97 -5.25 2.59
C PRO A 16 12.29 -4.23 3.69
N ASP A 17 12.05 -4.61 4.94
CA ASP A 17 12.53 -3.85 6.08
C ASP A 17 14.07 -3.76 6.09
N ALA A 18 14.58 -2.62 6.55
CA ALA A 18 16.03 -2.43 6.72
C ALA A 18 16.56 -3.22 7.93
N ASP A 19 15.71 -3.52 8.91
CA ASP A 19 15.98 -4.43 10.02
C ASP A 19 15.51 -5.84 9.63
N ASP A 20 16.45 -6.78 9.50
CA ASP A 20 16.19 -8.14 9.06
C ASP A 20 15.86 -9.10 10.21
N SER A 21 15.65 -8.60 11.42
CA SER A 21 15.37 -9.42 12.61
C SER A 21 14.10 -10.28 12.48
N ALA A 22 13.11 -9.82 11.71
CA ALA A 22 11.89 -10.55 11.35
C ALA A 22 11.95 -11.22 9.96
N GLY A 23 13.12 -11.38 9.35
CA GLY A 23 13.30 -11.90 8.00
C GLY A 23 13.21 -10.82 6.93
N VAL A 24 12.75 -11.17 5.72
CA VAL A 24 12.71 -10.23 4.58
C VAL A 24 11.66 -9.13 4.79
N PHE A 25 10.52 -9.48 5.36
CA PHE A 25 9.40 -8.59 5.65
C PHE A 25 9.07 -7.61 4.51
N ALA A 26 8.79 -8.15 3.32
CA ALA A 26 8.55 -7.34 2.14
C ALA A 26 7.13 -6.73 2.14
N ALA A 27 7.04 -5.40 2.00
CA ALA A 27 5.76 -4.67 1.99
C ALA A 27 4.95 -4.90 0.70
N GLY A 28 5.59 -5.13 -0.43
CA GLY A 28 4.93 -5.40 -1.69
C GLY A 28 5.91 -5.52 -2.85
N GLY A 29 5.43 -5.92 -4.02
CA GLY A 29 6.27 -6.05 -5.20
C GLY A 29 5.55 -6.51 -6.46
N ILE A 30 6.30 -6.59 -7.55
CA ILE A 30 5.85 -7.08 -8.86
C ILE A 30 6.83 -8.15 -9.33
N ASN A 31 6.33 -9.31 -9.74
CA ASN A 31 7.17 -10.39 -10.25
C ASN A 31 7.37 -10.33 -11.77
N ALA A 32 8.28 -11.17 -12.28
CA ALA A 32 8.61 -11.24 -13.72
C ALA A 32 7.46 -11.70 -14.63
N ALA A 33 6.34 -12.17 -14.06
CA ALA A 33 5.12 -12.47 -14.80
C ALA A 33 4.12 -11.29 -14.79
N ASN A 34 4.53 -10.11 -14.32
CA ASN A 34 3.67 -8.93 -14.14
C ASN A 34 2.49 -9.18 -13.19
N VAL A 35 2.71 -9.93 -12.13
CA VAL A 35 1.77 -10.03 -11.03
C VAL A 35 2.27 -9.15 -9.89
N ALA A 36 1.40 -8.29 -9.40
CA ALA A 36 1.65 -7.45 -8.23
C ALA A 36 0.98 -8.04 -6.99
N MET A 37 1.63 -7.88 -5.84
CA MET A 37 1.12 -8.23 -4.53
C MET A 37 1.50 -7.13 -3.54
N THR A 38 0.53 -6.60 -2.79
CA THR A 38 0.84 -5.80 -1.60
C THR A 38 0.78 -6.72 -0.38
N ALA A 39 1.72 -6.57 0.54
CA ALA A 39 1.52 -7.12 1.88
C ALA A 39 0.66 -6.11 2.66
N THR A 40 0.21 -6.35 3.56
CA THR A 40 -0.70 -6.54 4.63
C THR A 40 -1.25 -5.26 5.24
N GLU A 41 -2.54 -5.27 5.45
CA GLU A 41 -3.23 -4.40 6.39
C GLU A 41 -3.70 -5.24 7.57
N THR A 42 -3.02 -5.16 8.71
CA THR A 42 -3.42 -5.88 9.93
C THR A 42 -4.85 -5.54 10.30
N ALA A 43 -5.70 -6.55 10.40
CA ALA A 43 -7.10 -6.44 10.77
C ALA A 43 -7.35 -7.03 12.18
N THR A 44 -8.47 -6.68 12.78
CA THR A 44 -8.85 -7.24 14.09
C THR A 44 -10.02 -8.20 13.93
N THR A 45 -9.74 -9.49 14.14
CA THR A 45 -10.76 -10.53 14.22
C THR A 45 -11.52 -10.44 15.56
N ASN A 46 -12.84 -10.55 15.53
CA ASN A 46 -13.64 -10.51 16.76
C ASN A 46 -13.50 -11.81 17.59
N ALA A 47 -13.86 -11.70 18.88
CA ALA A 47 -13.69 -12.79 19.83
C ALA A 47 -14.55 -14.03 19.52
N ARG A 48 -15.69 -13.90 18.82
CA ARG A 48 -16.52 -15.05 18.43
C ARG A 48 -15.77 -15.96 17.46
N VAL A 49 -15.11 -15.36 16.49
CA VAL A 49 -14.33 -16.06 15.48
C VAL A 49 -13.08 -16.67 16.10
N LEU A 50 -12.34 -15.90 16.90
CA LEU A 50 -11.13 -16.41 17.58
C LEU A 50 -11.43 -17.52 18.60
N GLY A 51 -12.63 -17.54 19.17
CA GLY A 51 -13.08 -18.64 20.01
C GLY A 51 -13.36 -19.94 19.24
N ALA A 52 -13.67 -19.83 17.95
CA ALA A 52 -13.96 -20.96 17.05
C ALA A 52 -12.73 -21.42 16.23
N ASP A 53 -11.88 -20.47 15.83
CA ASP A 53 -10.62 -20.68 15.09
C ASP A 53 -9.55 -19.75 15.64
N PRO A 54 -8.86 -20.14 16.74
CA PRO A 54 -7.82 -19.31 17.36
C PRO A 54 -6.59 -19.19 16.47
N TYR A 55 -5.88 -18.07 16.61
CA TYR A 55 -4.61 -17.87 15.94
C TYR A 55 -3.58 -18.94 16.29
N ASN A 56 -2.80 -19.36 15.29
CA ASN A 56 -1.65 -20.25 15.48
C ASN A 56 -0.42 -19.43 15.88
N SER A 57 -0.36 -19.01 17.14
CA SER A 57 0.70 -18.12 17.66
C SER A 57 2.09 -18.75 17.69
N ASP A 58 2.21 -20.08 17.69
CA ASP A 58 3.49 -20.77 17.83
C ASP A 58 4.19 -21.03 16.49
N SER A 59 3.43 -21.20 15.41
CA SER A 59 3.96 -21.63 14.12
C SER A 59 3.15 -21.17 12.91
N GLY A 60 2.24 -20.22 13.08
CA GLY A 60 1.47 -19.60 11.99
C GLY A 60 2.35 -18.73 11.10
N ILE A 61 1.86 -18.45 9.91
CA ILE A 61 2.46 -17.53 8.95
C ILE A 61 2.04 -16.10 9.31
N GLY A 62 2.95 -15.15 9.26
CA GLY A 62 2.68 -13.75 9.50
C GLY A 62 2.86 -12.88 8.25
N GLU A 63 2.62 -11.60 8.43
CA GLU A 63 2.74 -10.61 7.37
C GLU A 63 4.16 -10.53 6.78
N GLU A 64 5.18 -10.78 7.59
CA GLU A 64 6.59 -10.80 7.19
C GLU A 64 6.91 -11.84 6.12
N ASP A 65 6.10 -12.89 6.04
CA ASP A 65 6.34 -14.04 5.15
C ASP A 65 5.56 -13.96 3.82
N PHE A 66 4.40 -13.30 3.80
CA PHE A 66 3.42 -13.45 2.72
C PHE A 66 3.98 -13.18 1.33
N VAL A 67 4.70 -12.07 1.13
CA VAL A 67 5.23 -11.73 -0.20
C VAL A 67 6.27 -12.74 -0.66
N THR A 68 7.19 -13.13 0.21
CA THR A 68 8.25 -14.11 -0.09
C THR A 68 7.74 -15.51 -0.35
N LEU A 69 6.66 -15.92 0.33
CA LEU A 69 6.04 -17.23 0.16
C LEU A 69 5.16 -17.33 -1.09
N VAL A 70 4.64 -16.21 -1.58
CA VAL A 70 3.61 -16.21 -2.64
C VAL A 70 4.11 -15.62 -3.94
N LEU A 71 4.59 -14.38 -3.94
CA LEU A 71 4.85 -13.61 -5.15
C LEU A 71 5.84 -14.27 -6.14
N PRO A 72 6.94 -14.92 -5.69
CA PRO A 72 7.88 -15.58 -6.60
C PRO A 72 7.33 -16.82 -7.31
N TYR A 73 6.16 -17.33 -6.89
CA TYR A 73 5.65 -18.64 -7.31
C TYR A 73 4.30 -18.59 -8.01
N ILE A 74 3.87 -17.42 -8.44
CA ILE A 74 2.57 -17.18 -9.08
C ILE A 74 2.72 -16.49 -10.44
N LYS A 75 1.79 -16.76 -11.36
CA LYS A 75 1.72 -16.18 -12.70
C LYS A 75 0.43 -15.42 -12.97
N SER A 76 -0.48 -15.37 -12.00
CA SER A 76 -1.70 -14.57 -12.04
C SER A 76 -2.14 -14.17 -10.63
N ALA A 77 -2.96 -13.14 -10.54
CA ALA A 77 -3.56 -12.69 -9.28
C ALA A 77 -4.39 -13.81 -8.63
N ARG A 78 -5.15 -14.55 -9.44
CA ARG A 78 -5.96 -15.70 -9.02
C ARG A 78 -5.11 -16.85 -8.44
N GLU A 79 -3.94 -17.11 -9.02
CA GLU A 79 -2.98 -18.06 -8.44
C GLU A 79 -2.45 -17.58 -7.09
N GLY A 80 -2.26 -16.27 -6.90
CA GLY A 80 -1.87 -15.67 -5.63
C GLY A 80 -2.88 -15.95 -4.53
N VAL A 81 -4.16 -15.69 -4.80
CA VAL A 81 -5.26 -16.01 -3.87
C VAL A 81 -5.27 -17.48 -3.49
N LYS A 82 -5.19 -18.39 -4.47
CA LYS A 82 -5.21 -19.84 -4.21
C LYS A 82 -3.99 -20.32 -3.42
N ARG A 83 -2.81 -19.79 -3.77
CA ARG A 83 -1.57 -20.19 -3.10
C ARG A 83 -1.55 -19.73 -1.65
N LEU A 84 -1.90 -18.45 -1.38
CA LEU A 84 -1.97 -17.95 -0.01
C LEU A 84 -3.02 -18.69 0.79
N GLY A 85 -4.23 -18.88 0.24
CA GLY A 85 -5.30 -19.64 0.88
C GLY A 85 -4.86 -21.04 1.30
N HIS A 86 -4.19 -21.77 0.40
CA HIS A 86 -3.67 -23.11 0.68
C HIS A 86 -2.61 -23.14 1.81
N LEU A 87 -1.76 -22.11 1.86
CA LEU A 87 -0.76 -21.97 2.92
C LEU A 87 -1.44 -21.74 4.27
N LEU A 88 -2.44 -20.86 4.31
CA LEU A 88 -3.21 -20.57 5.53
C LEU A 88 -4.00 -21.79 6.03
N GLU A 89 -4.69 -22.50 5.16
CA GLU A 89 -5.41 -23.74 5.52
C GLU A 89 -4.47 -24.79 6.12
N LYS A 90 -3.22 -24.82 5.68
CA LYS A 90 -2.25 -25.85 6.10
C LYS A 90 -1.45 -25.47 7.35
N TYR A 91 -1.03 -24.21 7.43
CA TYR A 91 -0.08 -23.76 8.46
C TYR A 91 -0.71 -22.81 9.48
N GLY A 92 -1.84 -22.21 9.13
CA GLY A 92 -2.46 -21.17 9.92
C GLY A 92 -1.72 -19.84 9.92
N THR A 93 -2.31 -18.85 10.57
CA THR A 93 -1.70 -17.54 10.81
C THR A 93 -1.83 -17.14 12.28
N TYR A 94 -0.94 -16.28 12.75
CA TYR A 94 -1.02 -15.74 14.11
C TYR A 94 -1.70 -14.36 14.19
N GLU A 95 -2.19 -13.84 13.06
CA GLU A 95 -2.87 -12.55 12.95
C GLU A 95 -3.81 -12.49 11.75
N SER A 96 -4.67 -11.49 11.69
CA SER A 96 -5.51 -11.26 10.52
C SER A 96 -5.01 -10.09 9.69
N ASN A 97 -5.02 -10.28 8.37
CA ASN A 97 -4.47 -9.33 7.40
C ASN A 97 -5.35 -9.23 6.15
N GLY A 98 -5.29 -8.06 5.50
CA GLY A 98 -5.78 -7.83 4.15
C GLY A 98 -4.61 -7.80 3.14
N ILE A 99 -4.75 -8.47 2.03
CA ILE A 99 -3.73 -8.59 0.97
C ILE A 99 -4.39 -8.30 -0.39
N ALA A 100 -3.71 -7.57 -1.27
CA ALA A 100 -4.19 -7.38 -2.63
C ALA A 100 -3.25 -8.05 -3.65
N PHE A 101 -3.86 -8.65 -4.66
CA PHE A 101 -3.19 -9.22 -5.83
C PHE A 101 -3.73 -8.55 -7.08
N SER A 102 -2.87 -8.22 -8.03
CA SER A 102 -3.29 -7.75 -9.35
C SER A 102 -2.40 -8.28 -10.46
N ASP A 103 -3.00 -8.50 -11.61
CA ASP A 103 -2.31 -8.81 -12.85
C ASP A 103 -2.94 -8.00 -13.99
N GLN A 104 -2.72 -8.40 -15.23
CA GLN A 104 -3.26 -7.73 -16.41
C GLN A 104 -4.80 -7.82 -16.52
N ASP A 105 -5.40 -8.84 -15.94
CA ASP A 105 -6.79 -9.23 -16.15
C ASP A 105 -7.67 -9.06 -14.90
N GLU A 106 -7.09 -9.19 -13.71
CA GLU A 106 -7.86 -9.25 -12.46
C GLU A 106 -7.18 -8.49 -11.32
N VAL A 107 -8.01 -7.93 -10.43
CA VAL A 107 -7.61 -7.44 -9.11
C VAL A 107 -8.41 -8.21 -8.06
N TRP A 108 -7.72 -8.77 -7.06
CA TRP A 108 -8.29 -9.50 -5.95
C TRP A 108 -7.88 -8.87 -4.62
N TYR A 109 -8.85 -8.72 -3.72
CA TYR A 109 -8.60 -8.38 -2.33
C TYR A 109 -8.91 -9.60 -1.46
N PHE A 110 -8.01 -9.92 -0.56
CA PHE A 110 -7.99 -11.13 0.26
C PHE A 110 -7.94 -10.76 1.74
N GLU A 111 -8.73 -11.45 2.59
CA GLU A 111 -8.70 -11.30 4.05
C GLU A 111 -8.43 -12.65 4.70
N THR A 112 -7.46 -12.70 5.63
CA THR A 112 -7.26 -13.84 6.51
C THR A 112 -8.25 -13.77 7.67
N ILE A 113 -8.86 -14.88 8.06
CA ILE A 113 -9.96 -14.96 9.04
C ILE A 113 -9.59 -15.96 10.13
N GLY A 114 -9.49 -15.49 11.38
CA GLY A 114 -9.06 -16.38 12.47
C GLY A 114 -7.71 -17.04 12.18
N GLY A 115 -7.52 -18.25 12.60
CA GLY A 115 -6.26 -18.98 12.46
C GLY A 115 -6.06 -19.61 11.08
N HIS A 116 -7.12 -20.08 10.38
CA HIS A 116 -6.95 -20.91 9.18
C HIS A 116 -7.88 -20.57 8.02
N HIS A 117 -8.92 -19.76 8.25
CA HIS A 117 -9.87 -19.41 7.22
C HIS A 117 -9.47 -18.16 6.45
N TRP A 118 -10.07 -17.96 5.31
CA TRP A 118 -9.85 -16.80 4.43
C TRP A 118 -11.01 -16.60 3.47
N ALA A 119 -11.14 -15.37 2.99
CA ALA A 119 -12.05 -14.99 1.91
C ALA A 119 -11.38 -13.97 0.99
N ALA A 120 -11.71 -14.00 -0.30
CA ALA A 120 -11.22 -13.06 -1.29
C ALA A 120 -12.33 -12.61 -2.24
N LEU A 121 -12.27 -11.35 -2.65
CA LEU A 121 -13.22 -10.72 -3.55
C LEU A 121 -12.47 -10.16 -4.77
N LYS A 122 -12.95 -10.50 -5.98
CA LYS A 122 -12.51 -9.85 -7.21
C LYS A 122 -13.10 -8.44 -7.28
N ILE A 123 -12.25 -7.45 -7.49
CA ILE A 123 -12.66 -6.06 -7.61
C ILE A 123 -13.07 -5.76 -9.07
N PRO A 124 -14.24 -5.14 -9.30
CA PRO A 124 -14.67 -4.76 -10.65
C PRO A 124 -13.72 -3.77 -11.32
N ASP A 125 -13.61 -3.83 -12.64
CA ASP A 125 -12.67 -3.02 -13.43
C ASP A 125 -12.95 -1.51 -13.37
N ASP A 126 -14.17 -1.12 -13.04
CA ASP A 126 -14.64 0.26 -12.93
C ASP A 126 -14.73 0.75 -11.46
N ALA A 127 -14.21 -0.04 -10.54
CA ALA A 127 -14.28 0.23 -9.10
C ALA A 127 -12.90 0.45 -8.47
N TYR A 128 -12.91 0.96 -7.25
CA TYR A 128 -11.78 0.97 -6.34
C TYR A 128 -12.22 0.54 -4.93
N VAL A 129 -11.28 0.16 -4.10
CA VAL A 129 -11.50 -0.19 -2.70
C VAL A 129 -10.53 0.57 -1.80
N ILE A 130 -10.97 0.83 -0.58
CA ILE A 130 -10.14 1.37 0.50
C ILE A 130 -10.16 0.37 1.64
N ALA A 131 -8.99 -0.12 1.98
CA ALA A 131 -8.80 -1.15 3.00
C ALA A 131 -7.97 -0.62 4.18
N PRO A 132 -8.56 0.09 5.15
CA PRO A 132 -7.87 0.41 6.41
C PRO A 132 -7.74 -0.83 7.30
N ASN A 133 -7.06 -0.72 8.45
CA ASN A 133 -6.74 -1.80 9.38
C ASN A 133 -7.97 -2.45 10.04
N GLN A 134 -8.87 -2.98 9.24
CA GLN A 134 -10.09 -3.67 9.65
C GLN A 134 -10.48 -4.73 8.61
N PHE A 135 -11.46 -5.59 8.91
CA PHE A 135 -12.16 -6.33 7.86
C PHE A 135 -12.94 -5.35 6.97
N ASN A 136 -12.81 -5.48 5.66
CA ASN A 136 -13.29 -4.50 4.70
C ASN A 136 -14.38 -5.03 3.79
N ILE A 137 -14.36 -6.32 3.45
CA ILE A 137 -15.36 -6.92 2.56
C ILE A 137 -16.74 -6.88 3.23
N THR A 138 -17.67 -6.16 2.61
CA THR A 138 -19.05 -6.04 3.09
C THR A 138 -19.95 -7.09 2.44
N ASP A 139 -20.37 -6.85 1.21
CA ASP A 139 -21.26 -7.75 0.50
C ASP A 139 -20.50 -8.94 -0.07
N TYR A 140 -20.97 -10.16 0.23
CA TYR A 140 -20.31 -11.38 -0.19
C TYR A 140 -21.33 -12.43 -0.67
N ASP A 141 -21.00 -13.09 -1.78
CA ASP A 141 -21.83 -14.15 -2.34
C ASP A 141 -20.95 -15.38 -2.60
N PHE A 142 -21.18 -16.45 -1.85
CA PHE A 142 -20.45 -17.71 -1.98
C PHE A 142 -20.67 -18.43 -3.31
N GLU A 143 -21.71 -18.09 -4.08
CA GLU A 143 -22.03 -18.69 -5.38
C GLU A 143 -21.46 -17.88 -6.55
N SER A 144 -20.80 -16.73 -6.29
CA SER A 144 -20.27 -15.85 -7.32
C SER A 144 -18.90 -16.31 -7.81
N ASP A 145 -18.64 -16.19 -9.12
CA ASP A 145 -17.32 -16.38 -9.72
C ASP A 145 -16.31 -15.27 -9.32
N ALA A 146 -16.81 -14.18 -8.71
CA ALA A 146 -16.01 -13.09 -8.17
C ALA A 146 -15.54 -13.33 -6.73
N THR A 147 -15.82 -14.50 -6.15
CA THR A 147 -15.43 -14.85 -4.78
C THR A 147 -14.61 -16.14 -4.74
N MET A 148 -13.66 -16.18 -3.81
CA MET A 148 -12.91 -17.38 -3.43
C MET A 148 -12.74 -17.39 -1.92
N TYR A 149 -12.76 -18.59 -1.30
CA TYR A 149 -12.74 -18.72 0.16
C TYR A 149 -12.29 -20.13 0.58
N ALA A 150 -11.92 -20.28 1.85
CA ALA A 150 -11.66 -21.59 2.45
C ALA A 150 -12.89 -22.49 2.32
N ALA A 151 -12.71 -23.69 1.80
CA ALA A 151 -13.81 -24.54 1.34
C ALA A 151 -14.89 -24.82 2.41
N ASP A 152 -14.53 -24.80 3.69
CA ASP A 152 -15.43 -25.02 4.81
C ASP A 152 -15.96 -23.72 5.45
N LEU A 153 -15.58 -22.53 4.95
CA LEU A 153 -15.98 -21.24 5.51
C LEU A 153 -17.51 -21.07 5.69
N PRO A 154 -18.38 -21.44 4.72
CA PRO A 154 -19.82 -21.38 4.93
C PRO A 154 -20.30 -22.30 6.06
N ALA A 155 -19.73 -23.50 6.15
CA ALA A 155 -20.07 -24.46 7.21
C ALA A 155 -19.55 -23.96 8.58
N PHE A 156 -18.38 -23.35 8.62
CA PHE A 156 -17.79 -22.73 9.80
C PHE A 156 -18.69 -21.61 10.36
N ILE A 157 -19.13 -20.67 9.51
CA ILE A 157 -20.04 -19.58 9.87
C ILE A 157 -21.33 -20.15 10.49
N ASN A 158 -21.94 -21.14 9.84
CA ASN A 158 -23.20 -21.76 10.28
C ASN A 158 -23.03 -22.55 11.59
N ARG A 159 -21.95 -23.34 11.69
CA ARG A 159 -21.68 -24.20 12.84
C ARG A 159 -21.53 -23.41 14.14
N TYR A 160 -20.85 -22.26 14.07
CA TYR A 160 -20.57 -21.44 15.25
C TYR A 160 -21.50 -20.24 15.37
N HIS A 161 -22.52 -20.12 14.53
CA HIS A 161 -23.50 -19.02 14.53
C HIS A 161 -22.83 -17.64 14.48
N LEU A 162 -21.83 -17.49 13.61
CA LEU A 162 -20.99 -16.29 13.58
C LEU A 162 -21.67 -15.10 12.90
N ASN A 163 -22.65 -15.34 12.02
CA ASN A 163 -23.37 -14.28 11.32
C ASN A 163 -24.43 -13.63 12.21
N PRO A 164 -24.30 -12.35 12.57
CA PRO A 164 -25.29 -11.64 13.39
C PRO A 164 -26.47 -11.09 12.58
N GLU A 165 -26.43 -11.15 11.24
CA GLU A 165 -27.36 -10.47 10.34
C GLU A 165 -28.09 -11.43 9.39
N HIS A 166 -29.01 -10.90 8.59
CA HIS A 166 -29.76 -11.68 7.59
C HIS A 166 -29.03 -11.79 6.23
N GLY A 167 -27.99 -10.97 5.98
CA GLY A 167 -27.14 -10.98 4.78
C GLY A 167 -25.77 -11.58 5.06
N LEU A 168 -24.92 -11.58 4.04
CA LEU A 168 -23.50 -11.95 4.17
C LEU A 168 -22.64 -10.69 4.08
N ASN A 169 -22.42 -10.05 5.22
CA ASN A 169 -21.48 -8.95 5.39
C ASN A 169 -20.27 -9.48 6.17
N LEU A 170 -19.13 -9.70 5.48
CA LEU A 170 -17.98 -10.32 6.12
C LEU A 170 -17.36 -9.44 7.20
N ARG A 171 -17.40 -8.10 7.03
CA ARG A 171 -16.95 -7.15 8.07
C ARG A 171 -17.72 -7.35 9.38
N GLU A 172 -19.05 -7.59 9.32
CA GLU A 172 -19.90 -7.82 10.48
C GLU A 172 -19.69 -9.20 11.11
N ILE A 173 -19.43 -10.18 10.27
CA ILE A 173 -19.24 -11.56 10.72
C ILE A 173 -17.88 -11.71 11.43
N PHE A 174 -16.80 -11.16 10.86
CA PHE A 174 -15.44 -11.44 11.30
C PHE A 174 -14.75 -10.28 12.00
N GLY A 175 -15.09 -9.03 11.65
CA GLY A 175 -14.40 -7.83 12.10
C GLY A 175 -14.77 -7.37 13.51
N SER A 176 -14.03 -6.38 13.96
CA SER A 176 -14.29 -5.63 15.19
C SER A 176 -15.14 -4.39 14.92
N ARG A 177 -15.84 -3.92 15.98
CA ARG A 177 -16.51 -2.61 16.03
C ARG A 177 -16.10 -1.93 17.34
N THR A 178 -14.91 -1.34 17.35
CA THR A 178 -14.34 -0.75 18.56
C THR A 178 -14.26 0.78 18.46
N ALA A 179 -14.01 1.44 19.58
CA ALA A 179 -13.70 2.86 19.60
C ALA A 179 -12.41 3.18 18.82
N SER A 180 -11.51 2.20 18.68
CA SER A 180 -10.32 2.33 17.85
C SER A 180 -10.70 2.45 16.37
N ASP A 181 -11.62 1.61 15.87
CA ASP A 181 -12.06 1.65 14.47
C ASP A 181 -12.63 3.02 14.09
N ALA A 182 -13.41 3.63 14.98
CA ALA A 182 -13.99 4.97 14.79
C ALA A 182 -12.94 6.11 14.73
N ARG A 183 -11.72 5.88 15.21
CA ARG A 183 -10.64 6.88 15.19
C ARG A 183 -9.58 6.59 14.14
N TYR A 184 -9.36 5.32 13.83
CA TYR A 184 -8.28 4.84 12.97
C TYR A 184 -8.79 4.45 11.57
N ASN A 185 -9.87 3.68 11.48
CA ASN A 185 -10.25 2.99 10.26
C ASN A 185 -11.28 3.78 9.44
N TYR A 186 -12.48 4.02 10.00
CA TYR A 186 -13.56 4.66 9.28
C TYR A 186 -13.21 6.05 8.73
N PRO A 187 -12.53 6.94 9.47
CA PRO A 187 -12.19 8.27 8.96
C PRO A 187 -11.27 8.25 7.75
N ARG A 188 -10.33 7.27 7.65
CA ARG A 188 -9.45 7.14 6.49
C ARG A 188 -10.23 6.72 5.24
N ALA A 189 -11.08 5.71 5.35
CA ALA A 189 -11.94 5.28 4.26
C ALA A 189 -12.92 6.40 3.83
N TRP A 190 -13.60 7.04 4.80
CA TRP A 190 -14.49 8.16 4.56
C TRP A 190 -13.83 9.28 3.75
N TYR A 191 -12.63 9.71 4.15
CA TYR A 191 -11.97 10.83 3.47
C TYR A 191 -11.57 10.49 2.05
N VAL A 192 -11.04 9.29 1.79
CA VAL A 192 -10.64 8.88 0.44
C VAL A 192 -11.87 8.68 -0.45
N GLN A 193 -12.97 8.14 0.07
CA GLN A 193 -14.24 8.06 -0.66
C GLN A 193 -14.78 9.46 -1.01
N LYS A 194 -14.72 10.41 -0.07
CA LYS A 194 -15.05 11.82 -0.32
C LYS A 194 -14.18 12.45 -1.41
N LEU A 195 -12.91 12.08 -1.49
CA LEU A 195 -11.98 12.60 -2.50
C LEU A 195 -12.28 12.02 -3.90
N LEU A 196 -12.56 10.73 -4.00
CA LEU A 196 -12.58 10.00 -5.26
C LEU A 196 -13.98 9.76 -5.83
N SER A 197 -15.03 9.76 -5.02
CA SER A 197 -16.41 9.49 -5.43
C SER A 197 -17.30 10.73 -5.29
N ASP A 198 -18.44 10.76 -6.00
CA ASP A 198 -19.49 11.77 -5.88
C ASP A 198 -20.64 11.32 -4.96
N GLU A 199 -20.45 10.26 -4.20
CA GLU A 199 -21.47 9.70 -3.32
C GLU A 199 -21.81 10.63 -2.15
N GLU A 200 -23.04 10.50 -1.63
CA GLU A 200 -23.51 11.26 -0.48
C GLU A 200 -22.61 11.04 0.73
N GLN A 201 -22.13 12.14 1.29
CA GLN A 201 -21.12 12.08 2.34
C GLN A 201 -21.69 11.65 3.67
N LYS A 202 -21.25 10.51 4.12
CA LYS A 202 -21.44 10.01 5.48
C LYS A 202 -20.54 10.77 6.48
N LEU A 203 -20.69 10.49 7.75
CA LEU A 203 -19.82 11.03 8.79
C LEU A 203 -18.48 10.29 8.83
N PRO A 204 -17.39 10.91 9.30
CA PRO A 204 -16.10 10.24 9.43
C PRO A 204 -16.11 8.96 10.28
N THR A 205 -17.10 8.85 11.17
CA THR A 205 -17.24 7.72 12.10
C THR A 205 -18.31 6.71 11.69
N ASP A 206 -18.86 6.83 10.47
CA ASP A 206 -19.82 5.86 9.97
C ASP A 206 -19.20 4.49 9.78
N GLN A 207 -19.86 3.49 10.32
CA GLN A 207 -19.42 2.09 10.29
C GLN A 207 -19.80 1.39 8.97
N ASP A 208 -20.82 1.91 8.27
CA ASP A 208 -21.42 1.29 7.10
C ASP A 208 -20.93 1.91 5.79
N LEU A 209 -19.64 2.27 5.74
CA LEU A 209 -19.01 2.70 4.50
C LEU A 209 -18.90 1.52 3.53
N PRO A 210 -19.29 1.67 2.25
CA PRO A 210 -19.16 0.60 1.27
C PRO A 210 -17.68 0.23 1.07
N PHE A 211 -17.40 -1.05 0.79
CA PHE A 211 -16.04 -1.47 0.45
C PHE A 211 -15.74 -1.19 -1.02
N VAL A 212 -16.58 -1.67 -1.93
CA VAL A 212 -16.44 -1.43 -3.36
C VAL A 212 -17.08 -0.08 -3.70
N CYS A 213 -16.29 0.82 -4.24
CA CYS A 213 -16.70 2.18 -4.60
C CYS A 213 -16.41 2.47 -6.07
N HIS A 214 -17.16 3.40 -6.68
CA HIS A 214 -16.93 3.85 -8.05
C HIS A 214 -16.37 5.27 -8.05
N PRO A 215 -15.26 5.51 -8.77
CA PRO A 215 -14.68 6.84 -8.84
C PRO A 215 -15.48 7.73 -9.79
N LYS A 216 -15.56 9.03 -9.52
CA LYS A 216 -16.20 10.03 -10.39
C LYS A 216 -15.56 10.19 -11.76
N ARG A 217 -14.34 9.72 -11.94
CA ARG A 217 -13.57 9.68 -13.19
C ARG A 217 -12.50 8.61 -13.12
N LYS A 218 -11.85 8.29 -14.22
CA LYS A 218 -10.67 7.41 -14.21
C LYS A 218 -9.58 7.99 -13.31
N LEU A 219 -9.00 7.15 -12.47
CA LEU A 219 -7.95 7.52 -11.54
C LEU A 219 -6.58 7.47 -12.22
N ALA A 220 -5.77 8.49 -11.97
CA ALA A 220 -4.36 8.53 -12.30
C ALA A 220 -3.50 8.13 -11.09
N ILE A 221 -2.22 7.91 -11.32
CA ILE A 221 -1.25 7.64 -10.23
C ILE A 221 -1.24 8.80 -9.22
N GLU A 222 -1.37 10.02 -9.71
CA GLU A 222 -1.43 11.23 -8.89
C GLU A 222 -2.62 11.23 -7.91
N ASP A 223 -3.77 10.68 -8.31
CA ASP A 223 -4.94 10.54 -7.43
C ASP A 223 -4.66 9.55 -6.30
N ILE A 224 -4.00 8.43 -6.62
CA ILE A 224 -3.60 7.44 -5.61
C ILE A 224 -2.54 8.04 -4.69
N ARG A 225 -1.54 8.72 -5.25
CA ARG A 225 -0.52 9.42 -4.47
C ARG A 225 -1.16 10.44 -3.51
N GLN A 226 -2.12 11.24 -3.98
CA GLN A 226 -2.85 12.20 -3.15
C GLN A 226 -3.62 11.50 -2.03
N ALA A 227 -4.32 10.40 -2.33
CA ALA A 227 -5.02 9.62 -1.32
C ALA A 227 -4.07 9.07 -0.25
N MET A 228 -2.90 8.56 -0.65
CA MET A 228 -1.90 7.99 0.26
C MET A 228 -1.18 9.06 1.09
N SER A 229 -1.15 10.32 0.67
CA SER A 229 -0.61 11.44 1.44
C SER A 229 -1.67 12.23 2.23
N MET A 230 -2.83 11.64 2.40
CA MET A 230 -3.97 12.25 3.07
C MET A 230 -3.69 12.51 4.56
N HIS A 231 -3.93 13.74 4.99
CA HIS A 231 -3.96 14.19 6.39
C HIS A 231 -5.23 14.96 6.73
N PHE A 232 -6.35 14.66 6.06
CA PHE A 232 -7.66 15.30 6.18
C PHE A 232 -7.70 16.75 5.68
N GLN A 233 -6.91 17.07 4.66
CA GLN A 233 -6.84 18.42 4.06
C GLN A 233 -8.25 18.99 3.83
N HIS A 234 -8.41 20.31 4.07
CA HIS A 234 -9.67 21.05 3.90
C HIS A 234 -10.82 20.56 4.79
N THR A 235 -10.51 19.97 5.95
CA THR A 235 -11.47 19.64 7.01
C THR A 235 -11.00 20.18 8.36
N ASP A 236 -11.88 20.20 9.35
CA ASP A 236 -11.52 20.59 10.73
C ASP A 236 -10.57 19.59 11.40
N PHE A 237 -10.39 18.40 10.82
CA PHE A 237 -9.55 17.32 11.36
C PHE A 237 -8.11 17.38 10.86
N ASP A 238 -7.80 18.28 9.93
CA ASP A 238 -6.46 18.48 9.39
C ASP A 238 -5.50 18.97 10.49
N PRO A 239 -4.44 18.19 10.84
CA PRO A 239 -3.46 18.63 11.83
C PRO A 239 -2.72 19.92 11.46
N TYR A 240 -2.64 20.25 10.18
CA TYR A 240 -2.02 21.49 9.67
C TYR A 240 -3.04 22.59 9.37
N GLY A 241 -4.33 22.31 9.54
CA GLY A 241 -5.44 23.20 9.17
C GLY A 241 -5.77 24.26 10.22
N GLN A 242 -6.95 24.86 10.05
CA GLN A 242 -7.47 25.93 10.91
C GLN A 242 -8.53 25.43 11.91
N GLY A 243 -8.74 24.12 12.02
CA GLY A 243 -9.67 23.51 12.98
C GLY A 243 -9.29 23.80 14.44
N CYS A 244 -10.22 23.57 15.36
CA CYS A 244 -9.90 23.71 16.78
C CYS A 244 -8.96 22.59 17.24
N ALA A 245 -8.17 22.83 18.29
CA ALA A 245 -7.18 21.89 18.80
C ALA A 245 -7.76 20.52 19.21
N ASN A 246 -9.07 20.44 19.52
CA ASN A 246 -9.72 19.18 19.87
C ASN A 246 -10.09 18.33 18.63
N ASP A 247 -10.23 18.94 17.48
CA ASP A 247 -10.58 18.26 16.23
C ASP A 247 -9.33 17.95 15.41
N GLN A 248 -8.32 18.82 15.42
CA GLN A 248 -7.00 18.50 14.91
C GLN A 248 -6.46 17.27 15.67
N HIS A 249 -5.87 16.32 14.98
CA HIS A 249 -5.39 15.06 15.57
C HIS A 249 -6.47 14.11 16.15
N LYS A 250 -7.75 14.39 15.92
CA LYS A 250 -8.84 13.54 16.40
C LYS A 250 -8.83 12.17 15.75
N TYR A 251 -8.49 12.12 14.48
CA TYR A 251 -8.45 10.92 13.66
C TYR A 251 -7.03 10.64 13.15
N ARG A 252 -6.71 9.35 12.96
CA ARG A 252 -5.44 8.93 12.37
C ARG A 252 -5.45 9.18 10.87
N PRO A 253 -4.57 10.02 10.29
CA PRO A 253 -4.44 10.17 8.85
C PRO A 253 -3.75 8.95 8.21
N ILE A 254 -3.75 8.88 6.87
CA ILE A 254 -2.93 7.91 6.13
C ILE A 254 -1.47 8.36 6.19
N ALA A 255 -1.19 9.62 5.86
CA ALA A 255 0.14 10.19 5.98
C ALA A 255 0.50 10.44 7.44
N LEU A 256 1.43 9.65 7.95
CA LEU A 256 1.96 9.73 9.31
C LEU A 256 3.45 10.02 9.29
N ASN A 257 3.96 10.59 10.40
CA ASN A 257 5.40 10.80 10.60
C ASN A 257 6.21 9.48 10.65
N ARG A 258 5.56 8.35 10.88
CA ARG A 258 6.17 7.01 10.95
C ARG A 258 5.91 6.16 9.70
N ASN A 259 5.37 6.69 8.62
CA ASN A 259 5.36 5.96 7.37
C ASN A 259 6.80 5.65 6.95
N LEU A 260 7.05 4.41 6.57
CA LEU A 260 8.36 3.95 6.10
C LEU A 260 8.48 4.15 4.59
N GLU A 261 7.42 3.88 3.87
CA GLU A 261 7.35 3.97 2.42
C GLU A 261 5.92 4.15 1.92
N ILE A 262 5.79 4.49 0.64
CA ILE A 262 4.59 4.37 -0.17
C ILE A 262 4.95 3.64 -1.45
N HIS A 263 4.19 2.61 -1.81
CA HIS A 263 4.28 1.97 -3.11
C HIS A 263 2.94 2.00 -3.85
N ILE A 264 3.01 2.13 -5.19
CA ILE A 264 1.88 1.95 -6.09
C ILE A 264 2.31 0.95 -7.16
N LEU A 265 1.72 -0.24 -7.14
CA LEU A 265 2.08 -1.34 -8.03
C LEU A 265 1.18 -1.29 -9.27
N GLN A 266 1.72 -0.81 -10.37
CA GLN A 266 0.96 -0.61 -11.61
C GLN A 266 1.30 -1.68 -12.63
N ILE A 267 0.28 -2.36 -13.16
CA ILE A 267 0.39 -3.24 -14.33
C ILE A 267 -0.28 -2.55 -15.53
N ARG A 268 0.48 -2.26 -16.57
CA ARG A 268 0.04 -1.46 -17.74
C ARG A 268 -0.35 -2.36 -18.90
N ASN A 269 -1.64 -2.43 -19.22
CA ASN A 269 -2.19 -3.33 -20.23
C ASN A 269 -1.99 -2.90 -21.70
N HIS A 270 -1.54 -1.66 -21.93
CA HIS A 270 -1.41 -1.05 -23.25
C HIS A 270 0.05 -0.99 -23.76
N VAL A 271 0.97 -1.63 -23.06
CA VAL A 271 2.39 -1.67 -23.41
C VAL A 271 2.89 -3.12 -23.48
N PRO A 272 4.07 -3.39 -24.10
CA PRO A 272 4.65 -4.73 -24.06
C PRO A 272 4.89 -5.25 -22.64
N ALA A 273 4.74 -6.57 -22.45
CA ALA A 273 4.90 -7.21 -21.14
C ALA A 273 6.25 -6.92 -20.47
N SER A 274 7.31 -6.73 -21.26
CA SER A 274 8.65 -6.41 -20.75
C SER A 274 8.75 -5.10 -19.98
N ILE A 275 7.81 -4.18 -20.16
CA ILE A 275 7.74 -2.86 -19.49
C ILE A 275 6.41 -2.64 -18.76
N ALA A 276 5.55 -3.65 -18.66
CA ALA A 276 4.20 -3.49 -18.11
C ALA A 276 4.18 -3.21 -16.62
N GLY A 277 5.02 -3.90 -15.84
CA GLY A 277 5.13 -3.71 -14.40
C GLY A 277 5.91 -2.44 -14.05
N VAL A 278 5.30 -1.54 -13.29
CA VAL A 278 5.93 -0.32 -12.77
C VAL A 278 5.67 -0.22 -11.26
N HIS A 279 6.73 -0.22 -10.51
CA HIS A 279 6.72 -0.06 -9.06
C HIS A 279 7.00 1.41 -8.73
N TRP A 280 5.95 2.20 -8.51
CA TRP A 280 6.08 3.57 -8.03
C TRP A 280 6.43 3.53 -6.55
N LEU A 281 7.53 4.16 -6.16
CA LEU A 281 8.07 4.06 -4.82
C LEU A 281 8.54 5.42 -4.30
N ALA A 282 8.25 5.69 -3.03
CA ALA A 282 8.90 6.75 -2.25
C ALA A 282 9.09 6.26 -0.80
N PHE A 283 10.17 6.71 -0.14
CA PHE A 283 10.40 6.46 1.27
C PHE A 283 9.93 7.61 2.14
N GLY A 284 9.66 7.31 3.41
CA GLY A 284 9.35 8.27 4.46
C GLY A 284 7.90 8.75 4.47
N PRO A 285 7.59 9.75 5.31
CA PRO A 285 6.26 10.32 5.43
C PRO A 285 5.73 10.82 4.10
N ASN A 286 4.55 10.35 3.74
CA ASN A 286 3.97 10.51 2.40
C ASN A 286 3.65 11.96 2.01
N THR A 287 3.58 12.88 2.96
CA THR A 287 3.36 14.30 2.72
C THR A 287 4.61 15.01 2.16
N PHE A 288 5.81 14.45 2.41
CA PHE A 288 7.10 15.10 2.12
C PHE A 288 7.99 14.30 1.18
N ASN A 289 7.41 13.54 0.27
CA ASN A 289 8.12 12.72 -0.70
C ASN A 289 7.48 12.77 -2.09
N ALA A 290 8.18 12.25 -3.09
CA ALA A 290 7.67 12.09 -4.45
C ALA A 290 7.85 10.65 -4.91
N VAL A 291 6.81 10.05 -5.49
CA VAL A 291 6.87 8.68 -6.01
C VAL A 291 7.63 8.63 -7.34
N VAL A 292 8.50 7.64 -7.48
CA VAL A 292 9.34 7.40 -8.66
C VAL A 292 8.91 6.13 -9.37
N PRO A 293 8.65 6.15 -10.70
CA PRO A 293 8.13 5.01 -11.46
C PRO A 293 9.22 4.02 -11.87
N PHE A 294 9.67 3.17 -10.99
CA PHE A 294 10.66 2.16 -11.32
C PHE A 294 10.06 1.02 -12.14
N TYR A 295 10.66 0.69 -13.27
CA TYR A 295 10.34 -0.54 -14.00
C TYR A 295 10.67 -1.77 -13.15
N ALA A 296 9.78 -2.76 -13.17
CA ALA A 296 9.98 -3.98 -12.39
C ALA A 296 10.91 -5.00 -13.04
N ASN A 297 11.01 -5.00 -14.38
CA ASN A 297 11.86 -5.93 -15.12
C ASN A 297 13.30 -5.40 -15.24
N VAL A 298 14.02 -5.34 -14.14
CA VAL A 298 15.39 -4.81 -14.02
C VAL A 298 16.34 -5.84 -13.42
N GLU A 299 17.63 -5.59 -13.49
CA GLU A 299 18.67 -6.47 -12.96
C GLU A 299 19.05 -6.13 -11.52
N ASP A 300 18.97 -4.83 -11.15
CA ASP A 300 19.35 -4.34 -9.83
C ASP A 300 18.51 -3.12 -9.44
N THR A 301 18.53 -2.78 -8.16
CA THR A 301 17.89 -1.60 -7.58
C THR A 301 18.87 -0.42 -7.57
N PRO A 302 18.43 0.81 -7.90
CA PRO A 302 19.27 2.01 -7.83
C PRO A 302 19.87 2.24 -6.45
N ALA A 303 21.17 2.62 -6.41
CA ALA A 303 21.92 2.77 -5.16
C ALA A 303 21.24 3.65 -4.08
N PRO A 304 20.58 4.80 -4.40
CA PRO A 304 19.90 5.60 -3.39
C PRO A 304 18.69 4.93 -2.73
N TYR A 305 18.18 3.86 -3.34
CA TYR A 305 16.96 3.15 -2.90
C TYR A 305 17.23 1.75 -2.35
N LYS A 306 18.48 1.39 -2.09
CA LYS A 306 18.85 0.10 -1.50
C LYS A 306 19.85 0.24 -0.37
N ASN A 307 20.04 -0.84 0.37
CA ASN A 307 21.04 -0.95 1.45
C ASN A 307 20.88 0.13 2.52
N THR A 308 19.64 0.47 2.89
CA THR A 308 19.37 1.37 4.01
C THR A 308 19.88 0.75 5.31
N THR A 309 20.61 1.54 6.10
CA THR A 309 21.13 1.15 7.40
C THR A 309 20.66 2.12 8.50
N SER A 310 20.95 1.82 9.75
CA SER A 310 20.70 2.73 10.88
C SER A 310 21.58 3.98 10.84
N ASP A 311 22.65 3.99 10.07
CA ASP A 311 23.55 5.13 9.95
C ASP A 311 22.94 6.20 9.04
N PHE A 312 22.94 7.45 9.53
CA PHE A 312 22.40 8.58 8.80
C PHE A 312 23.24 8.92 7.56
N ASP A 313 22.63 8.86 6.38
CA ASP A 313 23.26 9.17 5.10
C ASP A 313 22.29 9.87 4.13
N LEU A 314 22.54 11.13 3.82
CA LEU A 314 21.74 11.91 2.86
C LEU A 314 21.88 11.45 1.39
N GLN A 315 22.75 10.51 1.06
CA GLN A 315 22.79 9.86 -0.26
C GLN A 315 21.78 8.70 -0.35
N ASN A 316 21.23 8.25 0.78
CA ASN A 316 20.15 7.28 0.85
C ASN A 316 18.80 8.00 0.91
N MET A 317 17.86 7.60 0.04
CA MET A 317 16.56 8.28 -0.08
C MET A 317 15.73 8.18 1.19
N TYR A 318 15.81 7.07 1.94
CA TYR A 318 15.10 6.94 3.22
C TYR A 318 15.49 8.07 4.19
N TRP A 319 16.79 8.29 4.43
CA TRP A 319 17.25 9.32 5.35
C TRP A 319 17.01 10.74 4.83
N LEU A 320 17.16 10.95 3.53
CA LEU A 320 16.93 12.26 2.92
C LEU A 320 15.46 12.68 3.05
N THR A 321 14.52 11.79 2.71
CA THR A 321 13.07 12.09 2.81
C THR A 321 12.60 12.23 4.25
N HIS A 322 13.12 11.43 5.19
CA HIS A 322 12.85 11.63 6.61
C HIS A 322 13.40 12.97 7.13
N THR A 323 14.53 13.44 6.59
CA THR A 323 15.05 14.77 6.93
C THR A 323 14.15 15.88 6.40
N LEU A 324 13.65 15.77 5.17
CA LEU A 324 12.67 16.69 4.61
C LEU A 324 11.40 16.72 5.46
N ALA A 325 10.88 15.56 5.82
CA ALA A 325 9.70 15.44 6.67
C ALA A 325 9.91 16.05 8.06
N ALA A 326 11.05 15.81 8.70
CA ALA A 326 11.36 16.37 10.01
C ALA A 326 11.40 17.90 10.02
N LEU A 327 11.81 18.53 8.92
CA LEU A 327 11.75 19.99 8.75
C LEU A 327 10.33 20.46 8.39
N GLY A 328 9.68 19.76 7.45
CA GLY A 328 8.39 20.14 6.90
C GLY A 328 7.27 20.07 7.91
N ASP A 329 7.21 18.99 8.69
CA ASP A 329 6.18 18.75 9.71
C ASP A 329 6.13 19.84 10.79
N GLN A 330 7.27 20.43 11.13
CA GLN A 330 7.33 21.51 12.12
C GLN A 330 6.62 22.79 11.67
N ASN A 331 6.51 23.02 10.36
CA ASN A 331 5.80 24.18 9.81
C ASN A 331 5.34 23.92 8.38
N TYR A 332 4.36 23.02 8.23
CA TYR A 332 3.83 22.57 6.94
C TYR A 332 3.46 23.74 6.02
N GLN A 333 2.70 24.71 6.51
CA GLN A 333 2.24 25.86 5.73
C GLN A 333 3.38 26.71 5.13
N ARG A 334 4.56 26.68 5.74
CA ARG A 334 5.74 27.40 5.21
C ARG A 334 6.34 26.69 4.00
N TYR A 335 6.28 25.35 3.98
CA TYR A 335 6.97 24.53 3.01
C TYR A 335 6.07 23.90 1.95
N GLU A 336 4.76 23.91 2.17
CA GLU A 336 3.74 23.28 1.32
C GLU A 336 3.95 23.55 -0.18
N MET A 337 4.05 24.82 -0.59
CA MET A 337 4.29 25.17 -2.00
C MET A 337 5.65 24.71 -2.55
N MET A 338 6.66 24.58 -1.68
CA MET A 338 7.96 24.06 -2.09
C MET A 338 7.90 22.54 -2.32
N GLU A 339 7.13 21.85 -1.48
CA GLU A 339 6.88 20.40 -1.56
C GLU A 339 6.08 20.06 -2.81
N GLU A 340 4.95 20.74 -3.04
CA GLU A 340 4.15 20.55 -4.25
C GLU A 340 4.95 20.77 -5.53
N GLY A 341 5.73 21.85 -5.59
CA GLY A 341 6.58 22.13 -6.74
C GLY A 341 7.71 21.11 -6.94
N PHE A 342 8.22 20.55 -5.86
CA PHE A 342 9.20 19.46 -5.88
C PHE A 342 8.57 18.18 -6.42
N GLU A 343 7.43 17.74 -5.86
CA GLU A 343 6.71 16.54 -6.28
C GLU A 343 6.41 16.60 -7.80
N GLN A 344 5.83 17.68 -8.27
CA GLN A 344 5.54 17.88 -9.70
C GLN A 344 6.80 17.82 -10.56
N THR A 345 7.92 18.41 -10.11
CA THR A 345 9.18 18.40 -10.85
C THR A 345 9.73 16.99 -10.99
N VAL A 346 9.76 16.20 -9.91
CA VAL A 346 10.26 14.82 -9.91
C VAL A 346 9.36 13.94 -10.77
N MET A 347 8.05 13.98 -10.54
CA MET A 347 7.11 13.14 -11.28
C MET A 347 7.11 13.46 -12.78
N ALA A 348 7.14 14.73 -13.18
CA ALA A 348 7.18 15.12 -14.59
C ALA A 348 8.47 14.66 -15.28
N ALA A 349 9.62 14.83 -14.63
CA ALA A 349 10.90 14.41 -15.19
C ALA A 349 11.02 12.89 -15.32
N CYS A 350 10.56 12.14 -14.31
CA CYS A 350 10.56 10.68 -14.35
C CYS A 350 9.56 10.14 -15.40
N ARG A 351 8.35 10.72 -15.51
CA ARG A 351 7.39 10.36 -16.57
C ARG A 351 7.94 10.66 -17.97
N GLN A 352 8.70 11.74 -18.16
CA GLN A 352 9.34 12.04 -19.43
C GLN A 352 10.30 10.92 -19.83
N LEU A 353 11.14 10.45 -18.89
CA LEU A 353 12.02 9.30 -19.14
C LEU A 353 11.23 8.03 -19.45
N GLN A 354 10.15 7.77 -18.70
CA GLN A 354 9.29 6.63 -18.92
C GLN A 354 8.70 6.65 -20.34
N PHE A 355 8.10 7.77 -20.78
CA PHE A 355 7.53 7.90 -22.12
C PHE A 355 8.57 7.74 -23.23
N GLN A 356 9.78 8.29 -23.04
CA GLN A 356 10.88 8.13 -23.99
C GLN A 356 11.34 6.67 -24.09
N THR A 357 11.40 5.96 -22.98
CA THR A 357 11.77 4.55 -22.92
C THR A 357 10.70 3.68 -23.54
N ASP A 358 9.44 3.88 -23.19
CA ASP A 358 8.29 3.16 -23.76
C ASP A 358 8.22 3.31 -25.30
N ALA A 359 8.51 4.49 -25.83
CA ALA A 359 8.49 4.76 -27.25
C ALA A 359 9.57 3.99 -28.05
N ARG A 360 10.66 3.60 -27.41
CA ARG A 360 11.80 2.92 -28.06
C ARG A 360 11.98 1.44 -27.68
N VAL A 361 11.10 0.89 -26.83
CA VAL A 361 11.21 -0.47 -26.29
C VAL A 361 11.38 -1.55 -27.35
N GLN A 362 10.76 -1.39 -28.52
CA GLN A 362 10.85 -2.33 -29.64
C GLN A 362 12.26 -2.42 -30.28
N THR A 363 13.13 -1.46 -29.99
CA THR A 363 14.50 -1.34 -30.55
C THR A 363 15.58 -1.69 -29.53
N ILE A 364 15.19 -2.19 -28.32
CA ILE A 364 16.12 -2.51 -27.26
C ILE A 364 16.35 -4.01 -27.24
N ASP A 365 17.62 -4.43 -27.44
CA ASP A 365 18.00 -5.85 -27.47
C ASP A 365 18.04 -6.45 -26.05
N GLU A 366 18.67 -5.75 -25.09
CA GLU A 366 18.81 -6.17 -23.69
C GLU A 366 17.94 -5.32 -22.79
N ILE A 367 16.64 -5.54 -22.82
CA ILE A 367 15.63 -4.67 -22.19
C ILE A 367 15.85 -4.51 -20.67
N SER A 368 16.21 -5.56 -19.94
CA SER A 368 16.36 -5.52 -18.49
C SER A 368 17.53 -4.64 -18.05
N ALA A 369 18.66 -4.71 -18.78
CA ALA A 369 19.83 -3.87 -18.52
C ALA A 369 19.54 -2.38 -18.83
N GLU A 370 18.84 -2.09 -19.93
CA GLU A 370 18.44 -0.73 -20.27
C GLU A 370 17.46 -0.15 -19.23
N LEU A 371 16.47 -0.92 -18.79
CA LEU A 371 15.51 -0.48 -17.76
C LEU A 371 16.21 -0.25 -16.42
N THR A 372 17.25 -1.01 -16.09
CA THR A 372 18.08 -0.77 -14.91
C THR A 372 18.75 0.61 -14.98
N GLN A 373 19.34 0.95 -16.13
CA GLN A 373 19.96 2.28 -16.32
C GLN A 373 18.90 3.41 -16.27
N VAL A 374 17.71 3.19 -16.80
CA VAL A 374 16.61 4.17 -16.71
C VAL A 374 16.17 4.37 -15.27
N ASN A 375 16.06 3.30 -14.50
CA ASN A 375 15.73 3.38 -13.07
C ASN A 375 16.83 4.16 -12.31
N ASP A 376 18.10 3.95 -12.61
CA ASP A 376 19.21 4.73 -12.03
C ASP A 376 19.10 6.22 -12.34
N GLN A 377 18.72 6.58 -13.58
CA GLN A 377 18.50 7.98 -13.96
C GLN A 377 17.31 8.59 -13.19
N MET A 378 16.20 7.87 -13.04
CA MET A 378 15.04 8.31 -12.27
C MET A 378 15.38 8.50 -10.80
N ALA A 379 16.11 7.57 -10.21
CA ALA A 379 16.59 7.67 -8.83
C ALA A 379 17.51 8.89 -8.64
N GLN A 380 18.40 9.17 -9.60
CA GLN A 380 19.29 10.32 -9.54
C GLN A 380 18.52 11.65 -9.67
N ILE A 381 17.45 11.72 -10.45
CA ILE A 381 16.55 12.87 -10.52
C ILE A 381 15.93 13.11 -9.13
N SER A 382 15.36 12.08 -8.52
CA SER A 382 14.73 12.15 -7.19
C SER A 382 15.74 12.62 -6.13
N LEU A 383 16.92 12.02 -6.06
CA LEU A 383 17.99 12.39 -5.13
C LEU A 383 18.42 13.86 -5.30
N THR A 384 18.59 14.28 -6.55
CA THR A 384 19.04 15.65 -6.89
C THR A 384 17.99 16.69 -6.48
N GLU A 385 16.73 16.47 -6.83
CA GLU A 385 15.65 17.41 -6.54
C GLU A 385 15.32 17.43 -5.02
N SER A 386 15.37 16.30 -4.34
CA SER A 386 15.22 16.21 -2.88
C SER A 386 16.33 16.98 -2.16
N THR A 387 17.59 16.86 -2.61
CA THR A 387 18.71 17.62 -2.07
C THR A 387 18.56 19.13 -2.30
N LYS A 388 18.07 19.55 -3.48
CA LYS A 388 17.76 20.95 -3.76
C LYS A 388 16.63 21.47 -2.87
N LEU A 389 15.57 20.66 -2.66
CA LEU A 389 14.47 21.01 -1.75
C LEU A 389 14.99 21.20 -0.34
N LEU A 390 15.77 20.26 0.19
CA LEU A 390 16.39 20.37 1.51
C LEU A 390 17.17 21.67 1.65
N GLY A 391 18.01 22.02 0.66
CA GLY A 391 18.77 23.27 0.65
C GLY A 391 17.87 24.52 0.66
N ARG A 392 16.73 24.50 -0.04
CA ARG A 392 15.73 25.60 0.00
C ARG A 392 15.05 25.69 1.36
N MET A 393 14.61 24.56 1.93
CA MET A 393 13.95 24.51 3.24
C MET A 393 14.87 25.00 4.35
N VAL A 394 16.13 24.58 4.36
CA VAL A 394 17.14 25.07 5.33
C VAL A 394 17.34 26.59 5.20
N LYS A 395 17.50 27.12 3.97
CA LYS A 395 17.62 28.57 3.77
C LYS A 395 16.39 29.33 4.25
N GLU A 396 15.21 28.78 4.05
CA GLU A 396 13.96 29.39 4.53
C GLU A 396 13.88 29.34 6.06
N ALA A 397 14.26 28.21 6.68
CA ALA A 397 14.30 28.06 8.13
C ALA A 397 15.17 29.15 8.79
N PHE A 398 16.38 29.42 8.24
CA PHE A 398 17.27 30.45 8.76
C PHE A 398 16.65 31.85 8.85
N LYS A 399 15.71 32.19 7.97
CA LYS A 399 15.01 33.50 8.02
C LYS A 399 14.08 33.66 9.23
N HIS A 400 13.78 32.55 9.90
CA HIS A 400 12.82 32.48 10.99
C HIS A 400 13.42 31.97 12.31
N GLU A 401 14.75 31.93 12.39
CA GLU A 401 15.43 31.54 13.62
C GLU A 401 15.21 32.56 14.74
N LYS A 402 15.14 32.05 15.99
CA LYS A 402 14.92 32.90 17.18
C LYS A 402 16.16 33.70 17.60
N LEU A 403 17.36 33.30 17.13
CA LEU A 403 18.63 33.96 17.44
C LEU A 403 18.91 35.14 16.51
N GLN A 404 17.90 35.89 16.11
CA GLN A 404 18.01 37.14 15.36
C GLN A 404 18.04 38.32 16.33
N TYR A 405 18.81 39.38 16.00
CA TYR A 405 18.72 40.65 16.69
C TYR A 405 18.58 41.81 15.71
#